data_3f33449c4c840328b88c49566555ac58
#
_entry.id   3f33449c4c840328b88c49566555ac58
#
_cell.length_a   1.000
_cell.length_b   1.000
_cell.length_c   1.000
_cell.angle_alpha   90.00
_cell.angle_beta   90.00
_cell.angle_gamma   90.00
#
_symmetry.space_group_name_H-M   'P 1'
#
loop_
_entity.id
_entity.type
_entity.pdbx_description
1 polymer ?
#
loop_
_entity_poly.entity_id
_entity_poly.type
_entity_poly.pdbx_seq_one_letter_code
_entity_poly.pdbx_strand_id
1 'polypeptide(L)'
;MEEVTREAEERTQHAGTEMGTCRFCGQRKLVRYVGGLTQEELDKIATDECNCDGAIKERNIRYEASKARTAVEKVIMPRYPEAGVILKEAVDSTAHGLFHAVTIGLGDGAKATMTVNRKGAISVKLSETIITTIEDAVEMELVQDE
;
A
#
# COMPACT_ATOMS: atom_id res chain seq x y z
N MET A 1 -14.14 -36.46 -9.31
CA MET A 1 -14.16 -35.30 -10.22
C MET A 1 -15.52 -34.67 -10.38
N GLU A 2 -16.60 -35.44 -10.37
CA GLU A 2 -17.97 -34.89 -10.49
C GLU A 2 -18.48 -34.19 -9.24
N GLU A 3 -18.00 -34.52 -8.03
CA GLU A 3 -18.37 -33.86 -6.77
C GLU A 3 -17.78 -32.45 -6.64
N VAL A 4 -16.56 -32.24 -7.14
CA VAL A 4 -15.89 -30.93 -7.09
C VAL A 4 -16.57 -29.90 -8.00
N THR A 5 -17.11 -30.36 -9.14
CA THR A 5 -17.85 -29.51 -10.06
C THR A 5 -19.24 -29.12 -9.52
N ARG A 6 -19.88 -29.97 -8.76
CA ARG A 6 -21.18 -29.68 -8.14
C ARG A 6 -21.07 -28.68 -7.01
N GLU A 7 -20.05 -28.78 -6.15
CA GLU A 7 -19.81 -27.79 -5.09
C GLU A 7 -19.44 -26.41 -5.64
N ALA A 8 -18.70 -26.36 -6.75
CA ALA A 8 -18.38 -25.10 -7.41
C ALA A 8 -19.61 -24.48 -8.09
N GLU A 9 -20.48 -25.30 -8.68
CA GLU A 9 -21.74 -24.84 -9.30
C GLU A 9 -22.76 -24.41 -8.25
N GLU A 10 -22.84 -25.08 -7.09
CA GLU A 10 -23.68 -24.64 -5.97
C GLU A 10 -23.24 -23.32 -5.38
N ARG A 11 -21.93 -23.07 -5.33
CA ARG A 11 -21.39 -21.77 -4.86
C ARG A 11 -21.71 -20.61 -5.80
N THR A 12 -21.75 -20.86 -7.10
CA THR A 12 -22.06 -19.83 -8.09
C THR A 12 -23.56 -19.53 -8.20
N GLN A 13 -24.44 -20.41 -7.73
CA GLN A 13 -25.88 -20.23 -7.77
C GLN A 13 -26.46 -19.52 -6.53
N HIS A 14 -25.66 -19.36 -5.47
CA HIS A 14 -26.11 -18.66 -4.26
C HIS A 14 -25.86 -17.15 -4.40
N ALA A 15 -26.70 -16.49 -5.20
CA ALA A 15 -26.80 -15.04 -5.15
C ALA A 15 -27.80 -14.68 -4.04
N GLY A 16 -27.36 -13.83 -3.10
CA GLY A 16 -28.20 -13.45 -1.99
C GLY A 16 -27.94 -12.04 -1.54
N THR A 17 -28.77 -11.59 -0.60
CA THR A 17 -28.59 -10.34 0.11
C THR A 17 -28.59 -10.64 1.60
N GLU A 18 -27.56 -10.23 2.30
CA GLU A 18 -27.47 -10.35 3.75
C GLU A 18 -26.96 -9.04 4.37
N MET A 19 -27.21 -8.87 5.65
CA MET A 19 -26.83 -7.67 6.37
C MET A 19 -25.39 -7.76 6.84
N GLY A 20 -24.57 -6.79 6.43
CA GLY A 20 -23.25 -6.54 6.99
C GLY A 20 -23.29 -5.30 7.88
N THR A 21 -22.34 -5.20 8.81
CA THR A 21 -22.23 -4.10 9.76
C THR A 21 -20.91 -3.36 9.55
N CYS A 22 -20.96 -2.03 9.39
CA CYS A 22 -19.78 -1.21 9.34
C CYS A 22 -19.03 -1.24 10.68
N ARG A 23 -17.74 -1.57 10.66
CA ARG A 23 -16.92 -1.67 11.88
C ARG A 23 -16.66 -0.32 12.57
N PHE A 24 -16.84 0.79 11.86
CA PHE A 24 -16.57 2.13 12.40
C PHE A 24 -17.80 2.80 13.00
N CYS A 25 -18.94 2.76 12.31
CA CYS A 25 -20.16 3.45 12.76
C CYS A 25 -21.26 2.50 13.25
N GLY A 26 -21.13 1.19 13.05
CA GLY A 26 -22.11 0.21 13.46
C GLY A 26 -23.38 0.16 12.60
N GLN A 27 -23.46 0.93 11.52
CA GLN A 27 -24.62 0.86 10.63
C GLN A 27 -24.66 -0.47 9.90
N ARG A 28 -25.86 -1.03 9.83
CA ARG A 28 -26.14 -2.26 9.08
C ARG A 28 -26.49 -1.90 7.64
N LYS A 29 -25.91 -2.62 6.70
CA LYS A 29 -26.16 -2.42 5.27
C LYS A 29 -26.52 -3.75 4.62
N LEU A 30 -27.38 -3.68 3.63
CA LEU A 30 -27.71 -4.81 2.80
C LEU A 30 -26.59 -5.03 1.77
N VAL A 31 -25.94 -6.16 1.84
CA VAL A 31 -24.84 -6.55 0.96
C VAL A 31 -25.35 -7.55 -0.05
N ARG A 32 -25.14 -7.28 -1.33
CA ARG A 32 -25.38 -8.24 -2.41
C ARG A 32 -24.12 -9.07 -2.65
N TYR A 33 -24.28 -10.37 -2.72
CA TYR A 33 -23.13 -11.25 -2.91
C TYR A 33 -23.48 -12.42 -3.82
N VAL A 34 -22.45 -13.00 -4.42
CA VAL A 34 -22.50 -14.25 -5.19
C VAL A 34 -21.61 -15.25 -4.47
N GLY A 35 -22.16 -16.40 -4.11
CA GLY A 35 -21.48 -17.40 -3.31
C GLY A 35 -21.62 -17.18 -1.81
N GLY A 36 -21.28 -18.17 -0.99
CA GLY A 36 -21.37 -18.06 0.46
C GLY A 36 -20.29 -17.16 1.03
N LEU A 37 -20.69 -16.10 1.73
CA LEU A 37 -19.78 -15.20 2.47
C LEU A 37 -19.93 -15.43 3.97
N THR A 38 -18.82 -15.30 4.70
CA THR A 38 -18.83 -15.28 6.15
C THR A 38 -19.37 -13.93 6.64
N GLN A 39 -19.80 -13.87 7.92
CA GLN A 39 -20.25 -12.61 8.51
C GLN A 39 -19.11 -11.56 8.50
N GLU A 40 -17.87 -11.99 8.71
CA GLU A 40 -16.70 -11.11 8.65
C GLU A 40 -16.52 -10.48 7.26
N GLU A 41 -16.70 -11.28 6.21
CA GLU A 41 -16.63 -10.79 4.83
C GLU A 41 -17.77 -9.83 4.50
N LEU A 42 -18.98 -10.10 4.99
CA LEU A 42 -20.14 -9.22 4.85
C LEU A 42 -19.91 -7.89 5.56
N ASP A 43 -19.37 -7.92 6.76
CA ASP A 43 -19.06 -6.72 7.55
C ASP A 43 -17.95 -5.89 6.87
N LYS A 44 -16.98 -6.54 6.27
CA LYS A 44 -15.92 -5.88 5.50
C LYS A 44 -16.49 -5.15 4.28
N ILE A 45 -17.38 -5.79 3.54
CA ILE A 45 -18.05 -5.17 2.38
C ILE A 45 -18.91 -3.99 2.83
N ALA A 46 -19.69 -4.16 3.90
CA ALA A 46 -20.51 -3.09 4.47
C ALA A 46 -19.65 -1.89 4.91
N THR A 47 -18.49 -2.14 5.49
CA THR A 47 -17.51 -1.10 5.86
C THR A 47 -16.95 -0.41 4.64
N ASP A 48 -16.60 -1.15 3.61
CA ASP A 48 -16.04 -0.61 2.37
C ASP A 48 -17.03 0.29 1.62
N GLU A 49 -18.32 0.02 1.74
CA GLU A 49 -19.40 0.80 1.11
C GLU A 49 -19.96 1.89 2.00
N CYS A 50 -19.60 1.94 3.28
CA CYS A 50 -20.11 2.93 4.21
C CYS A 50 -19.53 4.31 3.96
N ASN A 51 -20.36 5.36 4.12
CA ASN A 51 -19.96 6.76 3.95
C ASN A 51 -19.67 7.47 5.29
N CYS A 52 -19.50 6.75 6.38
CA CYS A 52 -19.08 7.34 7.64
C CYS A 52 -17.60 7.78 7.56
N ASP A 53 -17.22 8.72 8.42
CA ASP A 53 -15.87 9.29 8.42
C ASP A 53 -14.78 8.24 8.60
N GLY A 54 -15.00 7.27 9.47
CA GLY A 54 -14.05 6.18 9.71
C GLY A 54 -13.85 5.28 8.48
N ALA A 55 -14.94 4.93 7.79
CA ALA A 55 -14.87 4.12 6.58
C ALA A 55 -14.21 4.85 5.42
N ILE A 56 -14.53 6.13 5.24
CA ILE A 56 -13.90 6.99 4.22
C ILE A 56 -12.40 7.12 4.49
N LYS A 57 -12.03 7.38 5.74
CA LYS A 57 -10.62 7.49 6.14
C LYS A 57 -9.86 6.19 5.85
N GLU A 58 -10.43 5.04 6.18
CA GLU A 58 -9.81 3.74 5.93
C GLU A 58 -9.64 3.46 4.44
N ARG A 59 -10.64 3.80 3.61
CA ARG A 59 -10.50 3.69 2.15
C ARG A 59 -9.39 4.56 1.60
N ASN A 60 -9.27 5.79 2.10
CA ASN A 60 -8.20 6.71 1.68
C ASN A 60 -6.82 6.19 2.09
N ILE A 61 -6.69 5.63 3.30
CA ILE A 61 -5.46 5.00 3.77
C ILE A 61 -5.07 3.84 2.85
N ARG A 62 -6.00 2.96 2.50
CA ARG A 62 -5.74 1.83 1.60
C ARG A 62 -5.38 2.29 0.18
N TYR A 63 -6.02 3.34 -0.30
CA TYR A 63 -5.71 3.93 -1.60
C TYR A 63 -4.27 4.47 -1.62
N GLU A 64 -3.89 5.26 -0.62
CA GLU A 64 -2.53 5.77 -0.49
C GLU A 64 -1.49 4.65 -0.32
N ALA A 65 -1.82 3.62 0.46
CA ALA A 65 -0.96 2.45 0.62
C ALA A 65 -0.74 1.72 -0.72
N SER A 66 -1.79 1.54 -1.50
CA SER A 66 -1.70 0.92 -2.82
C SER A 66 -0.84 1.73 -3.79
N LYS A 67 -1.02 3.05 -3.81
CA LYS A 67 -0.19 3.96 -4.60
C LYS A 67 1.27 3.90 -4.17
N ALA A 68 1.53 3.87 -2.86
CA ALA A 68 2.88 3.79 -2.33
C ALA A 68 3.58 2.49 -2.73
N ARG A 69 2.89 1.36 -2.68
CA ARG A 69 3.45 0.07 -3.15
C ARG A 69 3.82 0.13 -4.62
N THR A 70 2.95 0.69 -5.44
CA THR A 70 3.23 0.87 -6.87
C THR A 70 4.43 1.78 -7.10
N ALA A 71 4.55 2.87 -6.34
CA ALA A 71 5.69 3.78 -6.41
C ALA A 71 7.00 3.09 -6.01
N VAL A 72 6.98 2.28 -4.95
CA VAL A 72 8.15 1.48 -4.53
C VAL A 72 8.57 0.51 -5.65
N GLU A 73 7.61 -0.14 -6.27
CA GLU A 73 7.88 -1.07 -7.38
C GLU A 73 8.49 -0.37 -8.60
N LYS A 74 8.08 0.86 -8.89
CA LYS A 74 8.56 1.62 -10.05
C LYS A 74 9.87 2.36 -9.79
N VAL A 75 10.06 2.90 -8.60
CA VAL A 75 11.17 3.79 -8.27
C VAL A 75 12.33 3.06 -7.62
N ILE A 76 12.05 2.14 -6.71
CA ILE A 76 13.06 1.50 -5.86
C ILE A 76 13.42 0.09 -6.35
N MET A 77 12.44 -0.76 -6.60
CA MET A 77 12.67 -2.18 -6.90
C MET A 77 13.51 -2.44 -8.16
N PRO A 78 13.44 -1.62 -9.24
CA PRO A 78 14.26 -1.88 -10.42
C PRO A 78 15.76 -1.83 -10.15
N ARG A 79 16.20 -1.03 -9.20
CA ARG A 79 17.62 -0.88 -8.83
C ARG A 79 17.99 -1.53 -7.51
N TYR A 80 17.06 -1.55 -6.57
CA TYR A 80 17.27 -2.04 -5.19
C TYR A 80 16.10 -2.92 -4.77
N PRO A 81 15.98 -4.15 -5.30
CA PRO A 81 14.82 -5.01 -5.05
C PRO A 81 14.65 -5.38 -3.57
N GLU A 82 15.73 -5.58 -2.84
CA GLU A 82 15.68 -5.93 -1.41
C GLU A 82 15.15 -4.76 -0.57
N ALA A 83 15.60 -3.55 -0.84
CA ALA A 83 15.09 -2.35 -0.20
C ALA A 83 13.63 -2.10 -0.54
N GLY A 84 13.23 -2.38 -1.77
CA GLY A 84 11.84 -2.31 -2.20
C GLY A 84 10.93 -3.23 -1.41
N VAL A 85 11.35 -4.46 -1.15
CA VAL A 85 10.59 -5.41 -0.33
C VAL A 85 10.38 -4.88 1.09
N ILE A 86 11.44 -4.36 1.70
CA ILE A 86 11.38 -3.79 3.06
C ILE A 86 10.43 -2.59 3.10
N LEU A 87 10.52 -1.68 2.13
CA LEU A 87 9.63 -0.52 2.04
C LEU A 87 8.17 -0.93 1.83
N LYS A 88 7.91 -1.91 0.99
CA LYS A 88 6.54 -2.43 0.78
C LYS A 88 5.93 -2.99 2.05
N GLU A 89 6.72 -3.67 2.88
CA GLU A 89 6.27 -4.15 4.19
C GLU A 89 5.94 -3.01 5.15
N ALA A 90 6.64 -1.89 5.06
CA ALA A 90 6.42 -0.73 5.90
C ALA A 90 5.27 0.18 5.44
N VAL A 91 4.72 -0.04 4.24
CA VAL A 91 3.70 0.84 3.65
C VAL A 91 2.46 0.94 4.54
N ASP A 92 1.93 -0.16 5.02
CA ASP A 92 0.70 -0.15 5.83
C ASP A 92 0.89 0.60 7.14
N SER A 93 2.01 0.39 7.83
CA SER A 93 2.34 1.10 9.07
C SER A 93 2.51 2.60 8.84
N THR A 94 3.12 2.99 7.73
CA THR A 94 3.29 4.40 7.35
C THR A 94 1.94 5.03 6.98
N ALA A 95 1.11 4.33 6.23
CA ALA A 95 -0.21 4.80 5.83
C ALA A 95 -1.14 5.01 7.04
N HIS A 96 -1.02 4.16 8.07
CA HIS A 96 -1.76 4.29 9.32
C HIS A 96 -1.15 5.28 10.33
N GLY A 97 -0.04 5.93 9.96
CA GLY A 97 0.55 6.98 10.78
C GLY A 97 1.47 6.49 11.90
N LEU A 98 1.84 5.21 11.93
CA LEU A 98 2.81 4.70 12.91
C LEU A 98 4.22 5.25 12.65
N PHE A 99 4.55 5.49 11.39
CA PHE A 99 5.80 6.11 10.98
C PHE A 99 5.52 7.33 10.10
N HIS A 100 6.21 8.43 10.34
CA HIS A 100 6.15 9.61 9.48
C HIS A 100 7.10 9.50 8.29
N ALA A 101 8.18 8.76 8.46
CA ALA A 101 9.19 8.54 7.45
C ALA A 101 9.91 7.23 7.69
N VAL A 102 10.25 6.55 6.61
CA VAL A 102 11.11 5.36 6.62
C VAL A 102 12.24 5.62 5.63
N THR A 103 13.47 5.56 6.09
CA THR A 103 14.66 5.75 5.26
C THR A 103 15.54 4.53 5.33
N ILE A 104 15.96 4.02 4.17
CA ILE A 104 16.87 2.89 4.06
C ILE A 104 18.15 3.37 3.37
N GLY A 105 19.28 3.21 4.05
CA GLY A 105 20.60 3.42 3.44
C GLY A 105 20.92 2.26 2.50
N LEU A 106 21.29 2.58 1.26
CA LEU A 106 21.50 1.60 0.20
C LEU A 106 22.97 1.36 -0.12
N GLY A 107 23.87 1.97 0.64
CA GLY A 107 25.29 2.00 0.34
C GLY A 107 25.64 3.10 -0.67
N ASP A 108 26.91 3.45 -0.76
CA ASP A 108 27.44 4.47 -1.68
C ASP A 108 26.71 5.83 -1.61
N GLY A 109 26.12 6.15 -0.46
CA GLY A 109 25.38 7.39 -0.24
C GLY A 109 23.95 7.40 -0.81
N ALA A 110 23.51 6.33 -1.43
CA ALA A 110 22.13 6.22 -1.89
C ALA A 110 21.15 5.94 -0.74
N LYS A 111 19.96 6.50 -0.82
CA LYS A 111 18.90 6.32 0.17
C LYS A 111 17.55 6.17 -0.51
N ALA A 112 16.76 5.22 -0.02
CA ALA A 112 15.35 5.11 -0.35
C ALA A 112 14.54 5.66 0.82
N THR A 113 13.64 6.60 0.56
CA THR A 113 12.84 7.26 1.60
C THR A 113 11.36 7.22 1.23
N MET A 114 10.55 6.86 2.20
CA MET A 114 9.10 6.92 2.12
C MET A 114 8.60 7.84 3.23
N THR A 115 7.85 8.87 2.87
CA THR A 115 7.31 9.85 3.82
C THR A 115 5.82 10.01 3.64
N VAL A 116 5.11 10.31 4.73
CA VAL A 116 3.71 10.65 4.72
C VAL A 116 3.54 12.10 5.16
N ASN A 117 2.75 12.86 4.41
CA ASN A 117 2.46 14.25 4.76
C ASN A 117 1.23 14.35 5.69
N ARG A 118 0.89 15.58 6.11
CA ARG A 118 -0.25 15.83 7.00
C ARG A 118 -1.60 15.44 6.40
N LYS A 119 -1.70 15.40 5.07
CA LYS A 119 -2.91 14.99 4.34
C LYS A 119 -3.01 13.47 4.16
N GLY A 120 -1.99 12.72 4.59
CA GLY A 120 -1.94 11.28 4.44
C GLY A 120 -1.38 10.80 3.11
N ALA A 121 -0.91 11.69 2.24
CA ALA A 121 -0.28 11.32 0.99
C ALA A 121 1.14 10.80 1.22
N ILE A 122 1.48 9.70 0.59
CA ILE A 122 2.76 9.04 0.73
C ILE A 122 3.63 9.35 -0.48
N SER A 123 4.87 9.77 -0.19
CA SER A 123 5.89 10.03 -1.21
C SER A 123 7.02 9.03 -1.08
N VAL A 124 7.46 8.48 -2.21
CA VAL A 124 8.60 7.55 -2.29
C VAL A 124 9.70 8.21 -3.12
N LYS A 125 10.88 8.30 -2.56
CA LYS A 125 12.04 8.93 -3.22
C LYS A 125 13.25 8.01 -3.19
N LEU A 126 13.97 7.97 -4.30
CA LEU A 126 15.29 7.41 -4.40
C LEU A 126 16.29 8.58 -4.53
N SER A 127 17.14 8.73 -3.54
CA SER A 127 18.23 9.72 -3.58
C SER A 127 19.55 8.99 -3.78
N GLU A 128 20.25 9.32 -4.84
CA GLU A 128 21.57 8.79 -5.15
C GLU A 128 22.58 9.92 -5.03
N THR A 129 23.40 9.86 -3.97
CA THR A 129 24.52 10.77 -3.82
C THR A 129 25.78 10.06 -4.24
N ILE A 130 26.46 10.58 -5.26
CA ILE A 130 27.75 10.06 -5.66
C ILE A 130 28.76 10.46 -4.59
N ILE A 131 29.16 9.52 -3.74
CA ILE A 131 30.28 9.73 -2.84
C ILE A 131 31.54 9.43 -3.63
N THR A 132 32.19 10.49 -4.11
CA THR A 132 33.48 10.38 -4.75
C THR A 132 34.59 10.49 -3.72
N THR A 133 35.72 9.87 -3.98
CA THR A 133 36.94 10.12 -3.20
C THR A 133 37.35 11.59 -3.38
N ILE A 134 38.18 12.12 -2.47
CA ILE A 134 38.59 13.51 -2.53
C ILE A 134 39.29 13.81 -3.89
N GLU A 135 39.98 12.84 -4.45
CA GLU A 135 40.62 12.94 -5.76
C GLU A 135 39.60 13.10 -6.88
N ASP A 136 38.58 12.29 -6.89
CA ASP A 136 37.51 12.35 -7.89
C ASP A 136 36.66 13.64 -7.75
N ALA A 137 36.44 14.12 -6.52
CA ALA A 137 35.72 15.37 -6.26
C ALA A 137 36.47 16.59 -6.83
N VAL A 138 37.81 16.59 -6.78
CA VAL A 138 38.64 17.67 -7.36
C VAL A 138 38.54 17.67 -8.87
N GLU A 139 38.53 16.51 -9.52
CA GLU A 139 38.35 16.39 -10.97
C GLU A 139 36.96 16.86 -11.42
N MET A 140 35.91 16.56 -10.64
CA MET A 140 34.55 16.99 -10.95
C MET A 140 34.38 18.52 -10.81
N GLU A 141 35.01 19.15 -9.84
CA GLU A 141 34.99 20.62 -9.70
C GLU A 141 35.68 21.32 -10.88
N LEU A 142 36.75 20.75 -11.39
CA LEU A 142 37.43 21.28 -12.58
C LEU A 142 36.60 21.17 -13.87
N VAL A 143 35.75 20.18 -13.98
CA VAL A 143 34.84 19.99 -15.12
C VAL A 143 33.62 20.92 -15.04
N GLN A 144 33.21 21.35 -13.86
CA GLN A 144 32.06 22.26 -13.68
C GLN A 144 32.41 23.74 -13.91
N ASP A 145 33.66 24.12 -13.90
CA ASP A 145 34.14 25.49 -14.15
C ASP A 145 34.31 25.82 -15.64
N GLU A 146 34.05 24.90 -16.53
CA GLU A 146 33.97 25.16 -17.95
C GLU A 146 32.51 25.41 -18.39
#